data_fb4b9bc89ad571e897084fc712d28e6e
#
_entry.id   fb4b9bc89ad571e897084fc712d28e6e
#
_cell.length_a   1.000
_cell.length_b   1.000
_cell.length_c   1.000
_cell.angle_alpha   90.00
_cell.angle_beta   90.00
_cell.angle_gamma   90.00
#
_symmetry.space_group_name_H-M   'P 1'
#
loop_
_entity.id
_entity.type
_entity.pdbx_description
1 polymer ?
#
loop_
_entity_poly.entity_id
_entity_poly.type
_entity_poly.pdbx_seq_one_letter_code
_entity_poly.pdbx_strand_id
1 'polypeptide(L)'
;MKYGKNLAHVIELSDPEWGPYWINYKFMKKRIKETVKTSGGSKTCAHGIRSDPKVISKCAAERVFFRLLRTELKKTSDFFTSSEQLCQIRYQCVRDGFLILQDTTVLHDDNAWTRLLMACVKFYKDVLLLENFAIMNYCGFSKILKKHDKWTGLTTCESFMINVMSQENFTHHPNIIILLAKSEKLFSDIQGMER
;
A
#
# COMPACT_ATOMS: atom_id res chain seq x y z
N MET A 1 -9.95 17.99 -2.41
CA MET A 1 -9.38 17.35 -3.61
C MET A 1 -10.03 15.98 -3.83
N LYS A 2 -10.28 15.54 -5.07
CA LYS A 2 -10.90 14.21 -5.31
C LYS A 2 -9.82 13.14 -5.16
N TYR A 3 -10.07 12.09 -4.35
CA TYR A 3 -9.10 11.02 -4.08
C TYR A 3 -8.38 10.48 -5.33
N GLY A 4 -9.11 10.19 -6.41
CA GLY A 4 -8.49 9.66 -7.63
C GLY A 4 -7.49 10.60 -8.34
N LYS A 5 -7.60 11.92 -8.14
CA LYS A 5 -6.59 12.87 -8.61
C LYS A 5 -5.36 12.86 -7.70
N ASN A 6 -5.60 12.76 -6.39
CA ASN A 6 -4.52 12.66 -5.41
C ASN A 6 -3.72 11.37 -5.61
N LEU A 7 -4.40 10.23 -5.78
CA LEU A 7 -3.75 8.95 -6.07
C LEU A 7 -2.90 9.02 -7.35
N ALA A 8 -3.42 9.60 -8.43
CA ALA A 8 -2.66 9.75 -9.67
C ALA A 8 -1.38 10.56 -9.46
N HIS A 9 -1.46 11.66 -8.72
CA HIS A 9 -0.29 12.48 -8.39
C HIS A 9 0.73 11.73 -7.53
N VAL A 10 0.29 10.95 -6.54
CA VAL A 10 1.19 10.14 -5.70
C VAL A 10 1.88 9.05 -6.54
N ILE A 11 1.16 8.42 -7.49
CA ILE A 11 1.75 7.44 -8.40
C ILE A 11 2.84 8.08 -9.28
N GLU A 12 2.62 9.30 -9.78
CA GLU A 12 3.61 10.04 -10.56
C GLU A 12 4.89 10.38 -9.77
N LEU A 13 4.76 10.56 -8.45
CA LEU A 13 5.89 10.84 -7.55
C LEU A 13 6.57 9.56 -7.01
N SER A 14 5.95 8.41 -7.19
CA SER A 14 6.49 7.12 -6.77
C SER A 14 7.46 6.56 -7.80
N ASP A 15 8.07 5.41 -7.49
CA ASP A 15 8.88 4.68 -8.45
C ASP A 15 8.00 4.25 -9.65
N PRO A 16 8.41 4.56 -10.90
CA PRO A 16 7.67 4.18 -12.10
C PRO A 16 7.40 2.67 -12.21
N GLU A 17 8.29 1.82 -11.69
CA GLU A 17 8.15 0.37 -11.68
C GLU A 17 6.97 -0.10 -10.82
N TRP A 18 6.55 0.71 -9.85
CA TRP A 18 5.42 0.40 -8.96
C TRP A 18 4.05 0.65 -9.60
N GLY A 19 4.02 1.35 -10.74
CA GLY A 19 2.80 1.75 -11.44
C GLY A 19 1.75 0.64 -11.57
N PRO A 20 2.11 -0.58 -12.05
CA PRO A 20 1.17 -1.69 -12.22
C PRO A 20 0.56 -2.23 -10.92
N TYR A 21 1.22 -2.03 -9.78
CA TYR A 21 0.84 -2.65 -8.50
C TYR A 21 -0.09 -1.79 -7.65
N TRP A 22 -0.24 -0.51 -7.99
CA TRP A 22 -1.25 0.34 -7.37
C TRP A 22 -2.67 -0.14 -7.68
N ILE A 23 -3.61 0.11 -6.76
CA ILE A 23 -5.03 -0.14 -7.02
C ILE A 23 -5.48 0.58 -8.28
N ASN A 24 -6.08 -0.13 -9.23
CA ASN A 24 -6.67 0.49 -10.40
C ASN A 24 -8.01 1.15 -10.06
N TYR A 25 -7.93 2.26 -9.32
CA TYR A 25 -9.09 2.98 -8.80
C TYR A 25 -10.05 3.45 -9.89
N LYS A 26 -9.53 3.87 -11.06
CA LYS A 26 -10.33 4.32 -12.21
C LYS A 26 -11.13 3.16 -12.81
N PHE A 27 -10.50 2.01 -12.96
CA PHE A 27 -11.13 0.80 -13.44
C PHE A 27 -12.22 0.32 -12.47
N MET A 28 -11.92 0.22 -11.19
CA MET A 28 -12.90 -0.21 -10.17
C MET A 28 -14.12 0.74 -10.13
N LYS A 29 -13.92 2.05 -10.25
CA LYS A 29 -15.03 3.01 -10.39
C LYS A 29 -15.90 2.75 -11.62
N LYS A 30 -15.30 2.36 -12.75
CA LYS A 30 -16.05 2.04 -13.97
C LYS A 30 -16.90 0.79 -13.74
N ARG A 31 -16.36 -0.23 -13.09
CA ARG A 31 -17.07 -1.47 -12.76
C ARG A 31 -18.28 -1.24 -11.85
N ILE A 32 -18.17 -0.40 -10.82
CA ILE A 32 -19.33 -0.02 -9.99
C ILE A 32 -20.47 0.56 -10.86
N LYS A 33 -20.15 1.44 -11.80
CA LYS A 33 -21.16 2.03 -12.69
C LYS A 33 -21.82 0.99 -13.59
N GLU A 34 -21.08 0.02 -14.07
CA GLU A 34 -21.60 -1.08 -14.90
C GLU A 34 -22.51 -2.00 -14.07
N THR A 35 -22.11 -2.35 -12.84
CA THR A 35 -22.94 -3.14 -11.91
C THR A 35 -24.31 -2.49 -11.69
N VAL A 36 -24.33 -1.19 -11.41
CA VAL A 36 -25.58 -0.45 -11.19
C VAL A 36 -26.45 -0.40 -12.44
N LYS A 37 -25.86 -0.24 -13.63
CA LYS A 37 -26.62 -0.23 -14.90
C LYS A 37 -27.24 -1.59 -15.19
N THR A 38 -26.56 -2.69 -14.90
CA THR A 38 -27.06 -4.06 -15.12
C THR A 38 -28.10 -4.46 -14.09
N SER A 39 -28.05 -3.91 -12.88
CA SER A 39 -29.07 -4.10 -11.83
C SER A 39 -30.27 -3.16 -11.99
N GLY A 40 -30.20 -2.18 -12.87
CA GLY A 40 -31.12 -1.03 -13.00
C GLY A 40 -32.46 -1.31 -13.65
N GLY A 41 -32.90 -2.56 -13.72
CA GLY A 41 -34.27 -2.94 -14.08
C GLY A 41 -35.23 -3.12 -12.90
N SER A 42 -34.73 -3.12 -11.67
CA SER A 42 -35.59 -3.28 -10.48
C SER A 42 -35.24 -2.22 -9.42
N LYS A 43 -36.11 -1.23 -9.28
CA LYS A 43 -36.06 -0.21 -8.20
C LYS A 43 -36.39 -0.78 -6.81
N THR A 44 -36.20 -2.08 -6.59
CA THR A 44 -36.64 -2.79 -5.38
C THR A 44 -35.57 -3.02 -4.32
N CYS A 45 -34.35 -2.43 -4.44
CA CYS A 45 -33.32 -2.53 -3.39
C CYS A 45 -33.10 -1.24 -2.60
N ALA A 46 -34.06 -0.28 -2.67
CA ALA A 46 -33.95 0.97 -1.93
C ALA A 46 -34.85 0.95 -0.67
N HIS A 47 -34.55 0.09 0.29
CA HIS A 47 -34.95 0.28 1.71
C HIS A 47 -34.15 -0.69 2.58
N GLY A 48 -33.19 -0.19 3.31
CA GLY A 48 -32.79 -0.59 4.66
C GLY A 48 -32.59 -2.09 4.99
N ILE A 49 -32.28 -2.95 4.02
CA ILE A 49 -32.05 -4.36 4.33
C ILE A 49 -30.56 -4.48 4.69
N ARG A 50 -30.27 -4.77 5.96
CA ARG A 50 -28.97 -5.27 6.41
C ARG A 50 -28.54 -6.32 5.40
N SER A 51 -27.37 -6.13 4.80
CA SER A 51 -26.83 -7.00 3.75
C SER A 51 -26.53 -8.39 4.33
N ASP A 52 -27.53 -9.27 4.18
CA ASP A 52 -27.30 -10.69 4.39
C ASP A 52 -26.30 -11.16 3.31
N PRO A 53 -25.15 -11.80 3.68
CA PRO A 53 -24.18 -12.32 2.72
C PRO A 53 -24.81 -13.19 1.62
N LYS A 54 -25.96 -13.80 1.89
CA LYS A 54 -26.74 -14.60 0.93
C LYS A 54 -27.34 -13.78 -0.21
N VAL A 55 -27.59 -12.49 -0.03
CA VAL A 55 -28.17 -11.61 -1.09
C VAL A 55 -27.08 -11.22 -2.10
N ILE A 56 -25.85 -10.97 -1.63
CA ILE A 56 -24.70 -10.64 -2.48
C ILE A 56 -24.35 -11.83 -3.41
N SER A 57 -24.49 -13.05 -2.92
CA SER A 57 -24.18 -14.26 -3.71
C SER A 57 -25.14 -14.50 -4.88
N LYS A 58 -26.31 -13.88 -4.90
CA LYS A 58 -27.33 -14.06 -5.94
C LYS A 58 -27.14 -13.15 -7.16
N CYS A 59 -26.45 -12.00 -7.02
CA CYS A 59 -26.21 -11.09 -8.14
C CYS A 59 -24.90 -11.41 -8.84
N ALA A 60 -24.93 -11.78 -10.12
CA ALA A 60 -23.74 -12.10 -10.90
C ALA A 60 -22.77 -10.91 -11.01
N ALA A 61 -23.30 -9.69 -11.16
CA ALA A 61 -22.50 -8.48 -11.28
C ALA A 61 -21.73 -8.16 -9.97
N GLU A 62 -22.36 -8.37 -8.81
CA GLU A 62 -21.72 -8.24 -7.50
C GLU A 62 -20.58 -9.23 -7.31
N ARG A 63 -20.79 -10.50 -7.70
CA ARG A 63 -19.73 -11.52 -7.65
C ARG A 63 -18.54 -11.13 -8.52
N VAL A 64 -18.78 -10.59 -9.70
CA VAL A 64 -17.71 -10.10 -10.59
C VAL A 64 -16.96 -8.93 -9.95
N PHE A 65 -17.67 -7.95 -9.38
CA PHE A 65 -17.05 -6.82 -8.71
C PHE A 65 -16.15 -7.26 -7.56
N PHE A 66 -16.63 -8.11 -6.65
CA PHE A 66 -15.82 -8.57 -5.51
C PHE A 66 -14.67 -9.50 -5.92
N ARG A 67 -14.81 -10.27 -7.02
CA ARG A 67 -13.69 -11.03 -7.58
C ARG A 67 -12.60 -10.10 -8.07
N LEU A 68 -12.95 -9.07 -8.85
CA LEU A 68 -11.99 -8.09 -9.35
C LEU A 68 -11.34 -7.31 -8.20
N LEU A 69 -12.11 -6.94 -7.17
CA LEU A 69 -11.58 -6.24 -5.99
C LEU A 69 -10.55 -7.10 -5.25
N ARG A 70 -10.81 -8.41 -5.10
CA ARG A 70 -9.85 -9.34 -4.50
C ARG A 70 -8.60 -9.56 -5.37
N THR A 71 -8.75 -9.54 -6.69
CA THR A 71 -7.60 -9.60 -7.61
C THR A 71 -6.71 -8.36 -7.46
N GLU A 72 -7.29 -7.17 -7.38
CA GLU A 72 -6.57 -5.93 -7.12
C GLU A 72 -5.90 -5.97 -5.74
N LEU A 73 -6.60 -6.46 -4.72
CA LEU A 73 -6.07 -6.59 -3.37
C LEU A 73 -4.86 -7.52 -3.32
N LYS A 74 -4.98 -8.70 -3.90
CA LYS A 74 -3.88 -9.68 -3.95
C LYS A 74 -2.65 -9.09 -4.64
N LYS A 75 -2.82 -8.48 -5.81
CA LYS A 75 -1.75 -7.81 -6.56
C LYS A 75 -0.99 -6.79 -5.69
N THR A 76 -1.73 -5.93 -4.98
CA THR A 76 -1.17 -4.89 -4.10
C THR A 76 -0.46 -5.51 -2.89
N SER A 77 -1.05 -6.54 -2.29
CA SER A 77 -0.50 -7.21 -1.11
C SER A 77 0.76 -8.02 -1.42
N ASP A 78 0.76 -8.77 -2.53
CA ASP A 78 1.92 -9.55 -2.99
C ASP A 78 3.11 -8.62 -3.27
N PHE A 79 2.88 -7.50 -3.94
CA PHE A 79 3.92 -6.50 -4.19
C PHE A 79 4.46 -5.90 -2.90
N PHE A 80 3.57 -5.47 -1.99
CA PHE A 80 3.99 -4.88 -0.72
C PHE A 80 4.84 -5.85 0.10
N THR A 81 4.42 -7.11 0.22
CA THR A 81 5.14 -8.14 0.98
C THR A 81 6.54 -8.39 0.40
N SER A 82 6.65 -8.48 -0.93
CA SER A 82 7.94 -8.65 -1.61
C SER A 82 8.84 -7.43 -1.42
N SER A 83 8.28 -6.23 -1.52
CA SER A 83 9.02 -4.97 -1.34
C SER A 83 9.47 -4.77 0.11
N GLU A 84 8.65 -5.16 1.09
CA GLU A 84 9.00 -5.15 2.51
C GLU A 84 10.20 -6.07 2.80
N GLN A 85 10.20 -7.28 2.26
CA GLN A 85 11.31 -8.23 2.39
C GLN A 85 12.60 -7.65 1.77
N LEU A 86 12.50 -7.05 0.59
CA LEU A 86 13.62 -6.39 -0.05
C LEU A 86 14.17 -5.22 0.79
N CYS A 87 13.31 -4.42 1.41
CA CYS A 87 13.71 -3.36 2.33
C CYS A 87 14.46 -3.91 3.55
N GLN A 88 14.03 -5.05 4.10
CA GLN A 88 14.74 -5.70 5.20
C GLN A 88 16.16 -6.14 4.81
N ILE A 89 16.32 -6.74 3.63
CA ILE A 89 17.64 -7.14 3.11
C ILE A 89 18.52 -5.91 2.89
N ARG A 90 17.99 -4.86 2.26
CA ARG A 90 18.73 -3.62 2.02
C ARG A 90 19.15 -2.92 3.30
N TYR A 91 18.31 -2.92 4.34
CA TYR A 91 18.69 -2.42 5.66
C TYR A 91 19.91 -3.16 6.21
N GLN A 92 19.91 -4.49 6.12
CA GLN A 92 21.08 -5.27 6.57
C GLN A 92 22.35 -4.88 5.80
N CYS A 93 22.28 -4.74 4.49
CA CYS A 93 23.42 -4.31 3.68
C CYS A 93 23.98 -2.93 4.12
N VAL A 94 23.12 -1.96 4.39
CA VAL A 94 23.56 -0.62 4.86
C VAL A 94 24.17 -0.72 6.26
N ARG A 95 23.57 -1.50 7.14
CA ARG A 95 24.07 -1.74 8.49
C ARG A 95 25.42 -2.46 8.49
N ASP A 96 25.56 -3.50 7.66
CA ASP A 96 26.83 -4.24 7.56
C ASP A 96 27.93 -3.35 6.99
N GLY A 97 27.60 -2.49 6.01
CA GLY A 97 28.53 -1.45 5.53
C GLY A 97 29.00 -0.51 6.64
N PHE A 98 28.09 -0.10 7.54
CA PHE A 98 28.41 0.71 8.71
C PHE A 98 29.40 -0.02 9.65
N LEU A 99 29.11 -1.29 9.98
CA LEU A 99 29.97 -2.09 10.87
C LEU A 99 31.36 -2.30 10.28
N ILE A 100 31.46 -2.56 8.97
CA ILE A 100 32.73 -2.71 8.28
C ILE A 100 33.57 -1.43 8.36
N LEU A 101 32.96 -0.26 8.10
CA LEU A 101 33.68 1.01 8.17
C LEU A 101 34.08 1.37 9.60
N GLN A 102 33.29 0.98 10.59
CA GLN A 102 33.59 1.19 12.00
C GLN A 102 34.79 0.34 12.49
N ASP A 103 34.94 -0.89 11.98
CA ASP A 103 35.99 -1.82 12.36
C ASP A 103 37.32 -1.56 11.62
N THR A 104 37.24 -0.83 10.49
CA THR A 104 38.41 -0.56 9.65
C THR A 104 39.26 0.58 10.23
N THR A 105 40.18 0.24 11.13
CA THR A 105 41.11 1.20 11.78
C THR A 105 42.19 1.78 10.85
N VAL A 106 42.20 1.43 9.56
CA VAL A 106 43.40 1.60 8.71
C VAL A 106 43.19 2.55 7.51
N LEU A 107 42.00 2.89 7.10
CA LEU A 107 41.77 3.78 5.95
C LEU A 107 40.67 4.80 6.25
N HIS A 108 41.07 6.02 6.56
CA HIS A 108 40.21 7.19 6.47
C HIS A 108 39.84 7.43 4.98
N ASP A 109 38.88 6.66 4.44
CA ASP A 109 38.26 7.00 3.19
C ASP A 109 37.00 7.84 3.49
N ASP A 110 37.17 9.15 3.56
CA ASP A 110 36.10 10.12 3.78
C ASP A 110 34.95 9.91 2.75
N ASN A 111 35.30 9.46 1.54
CA ASN A 111 34.33 9.12 0.51
C ASN A 111 33.49 7.87 0.87
N ALA A 112 34.01 6.91 1.64
CA ALA A 112 33.24 5.72 2.02
C ALA A 112 32.13 6.07 3.02
N TRP A 113 32.41 6.93 3.99
CA TRP A 113 31.42 7.44 4.94
C TRP A 113 30.32 8.24 4.22
N THR A 114 30.70 9.15 3.34
CA THR A 114 29.74 9.92 2.54
C THR A 114 28.86 9.02 1.67
N ARG A 115 29.43 7.99 1.01
CA ARG A 115 28.65 7.02 0.24
C ARG A 115 27.70 6.23 1.12
N LEU A 116 28.10 5.81 2.31
CA LEU A 116 27.24 5.11 3.26
C LEU A 116 26.09 6.00 3.73
N LEU A 117 26.37 7.26 4.05
CA LEU A 117 25.36 8.24 4.44
C LEU A 117 24.32 8.44 3.33
N MET A 118 24.77 8.61 2.09
CA MET A 118 23.88 8.72 0.93
C MET A 118 23.04 7.45 0.72
N ALA A 119 23.61 6.27 0.91
CA ALA A 119 22.90 5.01 0.84
C ALA A 119 21.83 4.90 1.93
N CYS A 120 22.13 5.33 3.15
CA CYS A 120 21.16 5.37 4.26
C CYS A 120 20.00 6.32 3.97
N VAL A 121 20.28 7.52 3.49
CA VAL A 121 19.24 8.51 3.11
C VAL A 121 18.37 7.99 1.97
N LYS A 122 18.97 7.38 0.93
CA LYS A 122 18.22 6.78 -0.17
C LYS A 122 17.33 5.64 0.33
N PHE A 123 17.87 4.78 1.19
CA PHE A 123 17.11 3.69 1.79
C PHE A 123 15.91 4.21 2.60
N TYR A 124 16.11 5.19 3.47
CA TYR A 124 15.04 5.82 4.24
C TYR A 124 13.93 6.36 3.34
N LYS A 125 14.30 7.06 2.26
CA LYS A 125 13.34 7.56 1.27
C LYS A 125 12.52 6.43 0.63
N ASP A 126 13.17 5.32 0.26
CA ASP A 126 12.49 4.19 -0.38
C ASP A 126 11.50 3.51 0.59
N VAL A 127 11.84 3.41 1.88
CA VAL A 127 10.94 2.89 2.92
C VAL A 127 9.73 3.82 3.14
N LEU A 128 9.93 5.13 3.16
CA LEU A 128 8.83 6.12 3.21
C LEU A 128 7.89 6.01 2.01
N LEU A 129 8.43 5.79 0.81
CA LEU A 129 7.61 5.58 -0.39
C LEU A 129 6.77 4.30 -0.26
N LEU A 130 7.32 3.23 0.33
CA LEU A 130 6.59 1.98 0.54
C LEU A 130 5.50 2.14 1.61
N GLU A 131 5.74 2.90 2.67
CA GLU A 131 4.71 3.27 3.65
C GLU A 131 3.57 4.05 2.99
N ASN A 132 3.91 5.05 2.19
CA ASN A 132 2.92 5.83 1.44
C ASN A 132 2.11 4.96 0.46
N PHE A 133 2.76 4.00 -0.20
CA PHE A 133 2.08 3.00 -1.02
C PHE A 133 1.04 2.22 -0.21
N ALA A 134 1.38 1.75 0.98
CA ALA A 134 0.47 1.03 1.86
C ALA A 134 -0.75 1.87 2.24
N ILE A 135 -0.52 3.08 2.76
CA ILE A 135 -1.57 4.01 3.21
C ILE A 135 -2.51 4.38 2.07
N MET A 136 -1.95 4.73 0.92
CA MET A 136 -2.76 5.17 -0.23
C MET A 136 -3.58 4.03 -0.83
N ASN A 137 -3.04 2.81 -0.92
CA ASN A 137 -3.83 1.67 -1.38
C ASN A 137 -4.95 1.32 -0.40
N TYR A 138 -4.67 1.28 0.92
CA TYR A 138 -5.70 1.09 1.95
C TYR A 138 -6.85 2.11 1.81
N CYS A 139 -6.51 3.39 1.68
CA CYS A 139 -7.49 4.44 1.43
C CYS A 139 -8.26 4.21 0.12
N GLY A 140 -7.59 3.71 -0.92
CA GLY A 140 -8.19 3.39 -2.21
C GLY A 140 -9.27 2.33 -2.11
N PHE A 141 -8.98 1.21 -1.46
CA PHE A 141 -9.94 0.14 -1.22
C PHE A 141 -11.14 0.62 -0.39
N SER A 142 -10.89 1.32 0.71
CA SER A 142 -11.95 1.91 1.53
C SER A 142 -12.86 2.86 0.73
N LYS A 143 -12.28 3.73 -0.10
CA LYS A 143 -13.05 4.68 -0.94
C LYS A 143 -13.85 3.97 -2.04
N ILE A 144 -13.32 2.90 -2.63
CA ILE A 144 -14.05 2.09 -3.63
C ILE A 144 -15.22 1.37 -2.99
N LEU A 145 -15.04 0.74 -1.83
CA LEU A 145 -16.10 0.06 -1.09
C LEU A 145 -17.20 1.02 -0.65
N LYS A 146 -16.86 2.16 -0.04
CA LYS A 146 -17.83 3.20 0.32
C LYS A 146 -18.61 3.71 -0.89
N LYS A 147 -17.92 3.81 -2.05
CA LYS A 147 -18.59 4.22 -3.29
C LYS A 147 -19.52 3.14 -3.82
N HIS A 148 -19.10 1.88 -3.74
CA HIS A 148 -19.92 0.73 -4.10
C HIS A 148 -21.21 0.72 -3.27
N ASP A 149 -21.10 0.78 -1.95
CA ASP A 149 -22.26 0.78 -1.04
C ASP A 149 -23.21 1.95 -1.31
N LYS A 150 -22.67 3.15 -1.53
CA LYS A 150 -23.49 4.32 -1.88
C LYS A 150 -24.30 4.13 -3.16
N TRP A 151 -23.77 3.39 -4.14
CA TRP A 151 -24.41 3.24 -5.45
C TRP A 151 -25.32 2.02 -5.54
N THR A 152 -25.05 0.98 -4.77
CA THR A 152 -25.82 -0.26 -4.74
C THR A 152 -26.86 -0.31 -3.62
N GLY A 153 -26.72 0.57 -2.60
CA GLY A 153 -27.54 0.51 -1.38
C GLY A 153 -27.15 -0.61 -0.41
N LEU A 154 -26.03 -1.30 -0.68
CA LEU A 154 -25.51 -2.35 0.19
C LEU A 154 -24.62 -1.76 1.31
N THR A 155 -24.32 -2.57 2.33
CA THR A 155 -23.44 -2.22 3.46
C THR A 155 -22.29 -3.23 3.55
N THR A 156 -21.47 -3.28 2.49
CA THR A 156 -20.38 -4.28 2.36
C THR A 156 -19.02 -3.78 2.82
N CYS A 157 -18.85 -2.45 2.91
CA CYS A 157 -17.57 -1.82 3.22
C CYS A 157 -17.01 -2.27 4.55
N GLU A 158 -17.78 -2.18 5.62
CA GLU A 158 -17.33 -2.51 6.97
C GLU A 158 -16.91 -3.98 7.08
N SER A 159 -17.77 -4.88 6.62
CA SER A 159 -17.50 -6.31 6.65
C SER A 159 -16.24 -6.68 5.83
N PHE A 160 -16.05 -6.08 4.67
CA PHE A 160 -14.86 -6.33 3.85
C PHE A 160 -13.60 -5.77 4.51
N MET A 161 -13.66 -4.58 5.08
CA MET A 161 -12.52 -3.96 5.76
C MET A 161 -12.08 -4.77 6.99
N ILE A 162 -13.03 -5.28 7.78
CA ILE A 162 -12.74 -6.06 8.99
C ILE A 162 -12.27 -7.48 8.64
N ASN A 163 -12.96 -8.17 7.73
CA ASN A 163 -12.72 -9.61 7.52
C ASN A 163 -11.69 -9.92 6.42
N VAL A 164 -11.40 -8.97 5.55
CA VAL A 164 -10.48 -9.17 4.42
C VAL A 164 -9.29 -8.23 4.49
N MET A 165 -9.53 -6.91 4.53
CA MET A 165 -8.45 -5.93 4.53
C MET A 165 -7.55 -6.00 5.76
N SER A 166 -8.11 -6.27 6.95
CA SER A 166 -7.33 -6.38 8.19
C SER A 166 -6.35 -7.57 8.20
N GLN A 167 -6.50 -8.53 7.29
CA GLN A 167 -5.60 -9.68 7.16
C GLN A 167 -4.36 -9.36 6.28
N GLU A 168 -4.39 -8.25 5.57
CA GLU A 168 -3.33 -7.89 4.64
C GLU A 168 -2.18 -7.16 5.33
N ASN A 169 -0.94 -7.56 5.04
CA ASN A 169 0.26 -7.02 5.69
C ASN A 169 0.39 -5.50 5.55
N PHE A 170 0.04 -4.94 4.40
CA PHE A 170 0.15 -3.50 4.18
C PHE A 170 -0.87 -2.67 4.98
N THR A 171 -1.87 -3.29 5.60
CA THR A 171 -2.87 -2.57 6.42
C THR A 171 -2.27 -2.08 7.74
N HIS A 172 -1.42 -2.87 8.36
CA HIS A 172 -0.80 -2.55 9.66
C HIS A 172 0.68 -2.21 9.56
N HIS A 173 1.39 -2.78 8.60
CA HIS A 173 2.79 -2.58 8.22
C HIS A 173 3.78 -2.26 9.37
N PRO A 174 3.76 -3.00 10.50
CA PRO A 174 4.60 -2.70 11.66
C PRO A 174 6.10 -2.77 11.35
N ASN A 175 6.50 -3.66 10.44
CA ASN A 175 7.90 -3.81 10.05
C ASN A 175 8.44 -2.56 9.33
N ILE A 176 7.62 -1.88 8.55
CA ILE A 176 8.00 -0.63 7.88
C ILE A 176 8.26 0.47 8.90
N ILE A 177 7.39 0.61 9.90
CA ILE A 177 7.57 1.58 11.00
C ILE A 177 8.86 1.29 11.78
N ILE A 178 9.13 0.01 12.06
CA ILE A 178 10.38 -0.41 12.72
C ILE A 178 11.60 -0.11 11.84
N LEU A 179 11.51 -0.33 10.53
CA LEU A 179 12.61 -0.04 9.60
C LEU A 179 12.90 1.46 9.52
N LEU A 180 11.88 2.32 9.52
CA LEU A 180 12.05 3.77 9.56
C LEU A 180 12.81 4.19 10.82
N ALA A 181 12.37 3.75 12.00
CA ALA A 181 13.02 4.07 13.26
C ALA A 181 14.49 3.56 13.33
N LYS A 182 14.72 2.34 12.82
CA LYS A 182 16.08 1.79 12.72
C LYS A 182 16.97 2.58 11.76
N SER A 183 16.41 3.07 10.66
CA SER A 183 17.16 3.87 9.68
C SER A 183 17.53 5.24 10.21
N GLU A 184 16.64 5.88 10.97
CA GLU A 184 16.91 7.16 11.64
C GLU A 184 18.02 7.02 12.66
N LYS A 185 17.99 5.94 13.46
CA LYS A 185 19.07 5.65 14.41
C LYS A 185 20.39 5.42 13.68
N LEU A 186 20.40 4.58 12.65
CA LEU A 186 21.61 4.29 11.87
C LEU A 186 22.18 5.56 11.22
N PHE A 187 21.33 6.44 10.71
CA PHE A 187 21.74 7.74 10.18
C PHE A 187 22.44 8.60 11.25
N SER A 188 21.86 8.68 12.45
CA SER A 188 22.46 9.41 13.58
C SER A 188 23.80 8.82 14.01
N ASP A 189 23.92 7.50 14.02
CA ASP A 189 25.16 6.79 14.37
C ASP A 189 26.27 7.08 13.33
N ILE A 190 25.94 7.07 12.03
CA ILE A 190 26.88 7.42 10.93
C ILE A 190 27.34 8.88 11.06
N GLN A 191 26.43 9.83 11.29
CA GLN A 191 26.81 11.25 11.46
C GLN A 191 27.69 11.49 12.68
N GLY A 192 27.54 10.69 13.73
CA GLY A 192 28.37 10.77 14.93
C GLY A 192 29.80 10.34 14.71
N MET A 193 30.06 9.50 13.70
CA MET A 193 31.40 9.00 13.35
C MET A 193 32.11 9.88 12.31
N GLU A 194 31.38 10.68 11.53
CA GLU A 194 31.95 11.60 10.52
C GLU A 194 32.59 12.86 11.16
N ARG A 195 32.42 13.07 12.47
CA ARG A 195 32.97 14.21 13.22
C ARG A 195 34.27 13.83 13.95
#